data_7a0e2c33d26b9ba9d51b2da41df995a1
#
_entry.id   7a0e2c33d26b9ba9d51b2da41df995a1
#
_cell.length_a   1.000
_cell.length_b   1.000
_cell.length_c   1.000
_cell.angle_alpha   90.00
_cell.angle_beta   90.00
_cell.angle_gamma   90.00
#
_symmetry.space_group_name_H-M   'P 1'
#
loop_
_entity.id
_entity.type
_entity.pdbx_description
1 polymer ?
#
loop_
_entity_poly.entity_id
_entity_poly.type
_entity_poly.pdbx_seq_one_letter_code
_entity_poly.pdbx_strand_id
1 'polypeptide(L)'
;MLDSAEVIAEYLGGDVQNYRDSRLIRDAVHRNLEIIGEAAKRCPEATRAQYPDIPWRGMAGLRDVLIHDYDGTDPEEVVPVLTEHLPRLREQLTVALKREAFLAVLDKVPDAPPLPGDELP
;
A
#
# COMPACT_ATOMS: atom_id res chain seq x y z
N MET A 1 0.95 -1.26 6.22
CA MET A 1 0.47 -0.80 4.89
C MET A 1 -0.61 -1.72 4.32
N LEU A 2 -0.35 -3.00 4.22
CA LEU A 2 -1.33 -3.95 3.66
C LEU A 2 -2.63 -3.98 4.47
N ASP A 3 -2.55 -4.00 5.79
CA ASP A 3 -3.73 -3.97 6.65
C ASP A 3 -4.62 -2.78 6.35
N SER A 4 -4.05 -1.59 6.20
CA SER A 4 -4.82 -0.38 5.88
C SER A 4 -5.45 -0.47 4.49
N ALA A 5 -4.73 -1.03 3.51
CA ALA A 5 -5.27 -1.24 2.17
C ALA A 5 -6.44 -2.23 2.17
N GLU A 6 -6.34 -3.30 2.96
CA GLU A 6 -7.40 -4.28 3.10
C GLU A 6 -8.63 -3.72 3.83
N VAL A 7 -8.41 -2.92 4.87
CA VAL A 7 -9.49 -2.24 5.60
C VAL A 7 -10.26 -1.29 4.67
N ILE A 8 -9.56 -0.54 3.82
CA ILE A 8 -10.20 0.31 2.82
C ILE A 8 -11.09 -0.54 1.89
N ALA A 9 -10.58 -1.67 1.41
CA ALA A 9 -11.35 -2.55 0.55
C ALA A 9 -12.63 -3.07 1.25
N GLU A 10 -12.54 -3.39 2.54
CA GLU A 10 -13.71 -3.78 3.34
C GLU A 10 -14.74 -2.64 3.43
N TYR A 11 -14.28 -1.41 3.73
CA TYR A 11 -15.17 -0.26 3.85
C TYR A 11 -15.89 0.05 2.54
N LEU A 12 -15.22 -0.14 1.41
CA LEU A 12 -15.83 0.07 0.10
C LEU A 12 -16.83 -1.03 -0.26
N GLY A 13 -16.65 -2.25 0.25
CA GLY A 13 -17.56 -3.36 -0.02
C GLY A 13 -17.70 -3.72 -1.50
N GLY A 14 -16.66 -3.46 -2.29
CA GLY A 14 -16.67 -3.72 -3.74
C GLY A 14 -17.34 -2.64 -4.58
N ASP A 15 -17.78 -1.55 -3.97
CA ASP A 15 -18.47 -0.46 -4.66
C ASP A 15 -17.95 0.90 -4.19
N VAL A 16 -17.25 1.61 -5.08
CA VAL A 16 -16.73 2.95 -4.79
C VAL A 16 -17.83 3.96 -4.50
N GLN A 17 -19.07 3.67 -4.88
CA GLN A 17 -20.20 4.54 -4.58
C GLN A 17 -20.41 4.70 -3.07
N ASN A 18 -20.05 3.68 -2.27
CA ASN A 18 -20.08 3.78 -0.82
C ASN A 18 -19.17 4.90 -0.29
N TYR A 19 -18.02 5.10 -0.92
CA TYR A 19 -17.14 6.22 -0.61
C TYR A 19 -17.77 7.56 -0.95
N ARG A 20 -18.46 7.66 -2.12
CA ARG A 20 -19.10 8.90 -2.53
C ARG A 20 -20.28 9.27 -1.64
N ASP A 21 -21.06 8.29 -1.21
CA ASP A 21 -22.33 8.51 -0.50
C ASP A 21 -22.18 8.71 1.01
N SER A 22 -21.08 8.29 1.60
CA SER A 22 -20.91 8.30 3.05
C SER A 22 -19.68 9.07 3.50
N ARG A 23 -19.91 10.16 4.22
CA ARG A 23 -18.82 10.90 4.84
C ARG A 23 -18.05 10.05 5.84
N LEU A 24 -18.74 9.19 6.58
CA LEU A 24 -18.09 8.28 7.53
C LEU A 24 -17.09 7.39 6.82
N ILE A 25 -17.49 6.80 5.69
CA ILE A 25 -16.61 5.95 4.89
C ILE A 25 -15.47 6.78 4.29
N ARG A 26 -15.76 7.97 3.75
CA ARG A 26 -14.70 8.86 3.22
C ARG A 26 -13.65 9.18 4.27
N ASP A 27 -14.07 9.57 5.47
CA ASP A 27 -13.14 9.93 6.54
C ASP A 27 -12.30 8.72 6.96
N ALA A 28 -12.91 7.54 7.06
CA ALA A 28 -12.21 6.31 7.39
C ALA A 28 -11.21 5.90 6.30
N VAL A 29 -11.60 6.03 5.04
CA VAL A 29 -10.72 5.76 3.89
C VAL A 29 -9.54 6.74 3.89
N HIS A 30 -9.79 8.04 4.05
CA HIS A 30 -8.74 9.05 4.08
C HIS A 30 -7.74 8.78 5.21
N ARG A 31 -8.23 8.41 6.39
CA ARG A 31 -7.35 8.07 7.51
C ARG A 31 -6.44 6.89 7.19
N ASN A 32 -6.97 5.86 6.55
CA ASN A 32 -6.18 4.69 6.17
C ASN A 32 -5.20 5.00 5.03
N LEU A 33 -5.55 5.87 4.09
CA LEU A 33 -4.60 6.36 3.08
C LEU A 33 -3.46 7.17 3.71
N GLU A 34 -3.74 7.98 4.73
CA GLU A 34 -2.71 8.68 5.49
C GLU A 34 -1.76 7.70 6.18
N ILE A 35 -2.29 6.64 6.78
CA ILE A 35 -1.49 5.60 7.44
C ILE A 35 -0.57 4.91 6.42
N ILE A 36 -1.08 4.58 5.24
CA ILE A 36 -0.28 4.00 4.16
C ILE A 36 0.86 4.94 3.76
N GLY A 37 0.54 6.21 3.54
CA GLY A 37 1.53 7.21 3.15
C GLY A 37 2.59 7.45 4.23
N GLU A 38 2.21 7.46 5.49
CA GLU A 38 3.13 7.58 6.62
C GLU A 38 4.07 6.37 6.68
N ALA A 39 3.55 5.17 6.51
CA ALA A 39 4.36 3.97 6.46
C ALA A 39 5.33 3.98 5.28
N ALA A 40 4.90 4.48 4.13
CA ALA A 40 5.76 4.65 2.96
C ALA A 40 6.93 5.59 3.24
N LYS A 41 6.68 6.70 3.93
CA LYS A 41 7.71 7.66 4.32
C LYS A 41 8.73 7.05 5.29
N ARG A 42 8.30 6.17 6.17
CA ARG A 42 9.14 5.51 7.17
C ARG A 42 9.88 4.30 6.65
N CYS A 43 9.50 3.78 5.50
CA CYS A 43 10.17 2.62 4.94
C CYS A 43 11.63 2.95 4.59
N PRO A 44 12.60 2.14 5.05
CA PRO A 44 14.00 2.38 4.74
C PRO A 44 14.27 2.41 3.24
N GLU A 45 15.19 3.26 2.82
CA GLU A 45 15.55 3.40 1.42
C GLU A 45 16.01 2.07 0.79
N ALA A 46 16.78 1.28 1.52
CA ALA A 46 17.23 -0.02 1.05
C ALA A 46 16.06 -0.96 0.74
N THR A 47 15.01 -0.94 1.57
CA THR A 47 13.80 -1.74 1.33
C THR A 47 13.03 -1.21 0.14
N ARG A 48 12.86 0.10 0.02
CA ARG A 48 12.19 0.72 -1.13
C ARG A 48 12.88 0.37 -2.44
N ALA A 49 14.21 0.35 -2.44
CA ALA A 49 15.01 0.01 -3.62
C ALA A 49 14.82 -1.44 -4.06
N GLN A 50 14.48 -2.35 -3.14
CA GLN A 50 14.18 -3.75 -3.46
C GLN A 50 12.81 -3.93 -4.12
N TYR A 51 11.91 -2.99 -3.93
CA TYR A 51 10.53 -3.04 -4.46
C TYR A 51 10.21 -1.75 -5.22
N PRO A 52 10.94 -1.48 -6.32
CA PRO A 52 10.81 -0.20 -7.03
C PRO A 52 9.46 0.01 -7.72
N ASP A 53 8.69 -1.06 -7.94
CA ASP A 53 7.37 -0.98 -8.57
C ASP A 53 6.28 -0.52 -7.60
N ILE A 54 6.53 -0.58 -6.30
CA ILE A 54 5.60 -0.03 -5.30
C ILE A 54 5.71 1.49 -5.34
N PRO A 55 4.57 2.22 -5.45
CA PRO A 55 4.58 3.66 -5.64
C PRO A 55 4.83 4.43 -4.33
N TRP A 56 6.02 4.31 -3.77
CA TRP A 56 6.40 4.91 -2.48
C TRP A 56 6.18 6.42 -2.44
N ARG A 57 6.64 7.14 -3.48
CA ARG A 57 6.50 8.59 -3.56
C ARG A 57 5.04 9.01 -3.73
N GLY A 58 4.29 8.28 -4.54
CA GLY A 58 2.88 8.56 -4.76
C GLY A 58 2.08 8.45 -3.48
N MET A 59 2.32 7.41 -2.69
CA MET A 59 1.65 7.21 -1.41
C MET A 59 2.02 8.29 -0.39
N ALA A 60 3.29 8.62 -0.29
CA ALA A 60 3.76 9.69 0.61
C ALA A 60 3.20 11.06 0.19
N GLY A 61 3.15 11.34 -1.10
CA GLY A 61 2.58 12.57 -1.64
C GLY A 61 1.08 12.69 -1.38
N LEU A 62 0.34 11.62 -1.56
CA LEU A 62 -1.09 11.59 -1.26
C LEU A 62 -1.35 11.87 0.22
N ARG A 63 -0.58 11.26 1.11
CA ARG A 63 -0.65 11.53 2.55
C ARG A 63 -0.47 13.02 2.83
N ASP A 64 0.53 13.65 2.23
CA ASP A 64 0.80 15.07 2.45
C ASP A 64 -0.36 15.94 1.96
N VAL A 65 -0.95 15.62 0.82
CA VAL A 65 -2.14 16.32 0.31
C VAL A 65 -3.32 16.17 1.27
N LEU A 66 -3.61 14.95 1.73
CA LEU A 66 -4.75 14.70 2.62
C LEU A 66 -4.60 15.38 3.97
N ILE A 67 -3.38 15.51 4.49
CA ILE A 67 -3.15 16.18 5.77
C ILE A 67 -3.18 17.68 5.66
N HIS A 68 -2.54 18.25 4.63
CA HIS A 68 -2.37 19.69 4.49
C HIS A 68 -3.53 20.39 3.79
N ASP A 69 -4.30 19.69 2.99
CA ASP A 69 -5.40 20.24 2.20
C ASP A 69 -6.69 19.42 2.32
N TYR A 70 -6.96 18.95 3.55
CA TYR A 70 -8.10 18.08 3.81
C TYR A 70 -9.43 18.70 3.35
N ASP A 71 -9.67 19.96 3.71
CA ASP A 71 -10.92 20.66 3.37
C ASP A 71 -11.01 21.05 1.90
N GLY A 72 -9.86 21.14 1.21
CA GLY A 72 -9.78 21.49 -0.20
C GLY A 72 -9.74 20.30 -1.15
N THR A 73 -9.63 19.08 -0.62
CA THR A 73 -9.54 17.87 -1.46
C THR A 73 -10.93 17.47 -1.96
N ASP A 74 -11.09 17.45 -3.27
CA ASP A 74 -12.29 16.91 -3.90
C ASP A 74 -12.28 15.38 -3.75
N PRO A 75 -13.31 14.76 -3.14
CA PRO A 75 -13.40 13.32 -3.03
C PRO A 75 -13.25 12.58 -4.37
N GLU A 76 -13.70 13.16 -5.47
CA GLU A 76 -13.58 12.54 -6.80
C GLU A 76 -12.12 12.39 -7.24
N GLU A 77 -11.20 13.21 -6.76
CA GLU A 77 -9.77 13.07 -7.04
C GLU A 77 -9.17 11.81 -6.40
N VAL A 78 -9.78 11.30 -5.35
CA VAL A 78 -9.34 10.08 -4.66
C VAL A 78 -9.90 8.81 -5.32
N VAL A 79 -11.00 8.91 -6.06
CA VAL A 79 -11.65 7.76 -6.68
C VAL A 79 -10.69 6.90 -7.53
N PRO A 80 -9.85 7.46 -8.42
CA PRO A 80 -8.89 6.65 -9.18
C PRO A 80 -7.90 5.89 -8.29
N VAL A 81 -7.54 6.47 -7.15
CA VAL A 81 -6.68 5.78 -6.17
C VAL A 81 -7.37 4.51 -5.67
N LEU A 82 -8.66 4.60 -5.37
CA LEU A 82 -9.43 3.49 -4.81
C LEU A 82 -9.75 2.41 -5.84
N THR A 83 -9.99 2.79 -7.09
CA THR A 83 -10.42 1.87 -8.14
C THR A 83 -9.28 1.25 -8.94
N GLU A 84 -8.17 1.96 -9.09
CA GLU A 84 -7.05 1.54 -9.94
C GLU A 84 -5.78 1.24 -9.15
N HIS A 85 -5.37 2.18 -8.30
CA HIS A 85 -4.06 2.09 -7.63
C HIS A 85 -4.06 1.19 -6.41
N LEU A 86 -5.11 1.25 -5.59
CA LEU A 86 -5.17 0.48 -4.36
C LEU A 86 -5.22 -1.04 -4.58
N PRO A 87 -6.03 -1.57 -5.51
CA PRO A 87 -6.01 -3.01 -5.80
C PRO A 87 -4.64 -3.50 -6.24
N ARG A 88 -3.96 -2.73 -7.08
CA ARG A 88 -2.60 -3.06 -7.53
C ARG A 88 -1.61 -3.03 -6.37
N LEU A 89 -1.70 -2.02 -5.50
CA LEU A 89 -0.86 -1.91 -4.32
C LEU A 89 -1.03 -3.11 -3.39
N ARG A 90 -2.27 -3.57 -3.18
CA ARG A 90 -2.55 -4.75 -2.36
C ARG A 90 -1.83 -5.98 -2.90
N GLU A 91 -1.87 -6.21 -4.21
CA GLU A 91 -1.14 -7.31 -4.85
C GLU A 91 0.36 -7.17 -4.67
N GLN A 92 0.91 -5.99 -4.92
CA GLN A 92 2.34 -5.72 -4.77
C GLN A 92 2.82 -5.95 -3.35
N LEU A 93 2.08 -5.46 -2.36
CA LEU A 93 2.41 -5.64 -0.94
C LEU A 93 2.30 -7.10 -0.52
N THR A 94 1.30 -7.81 -0.99
CA THR A 94 1.12 -9.23 -0.69
C THR A 94 2.32 -10.04 -1.19
N VAL A 95 2.75 -9.80 -2.42
CA VAL A 95 3.93 -10.48 -3.00
C VAL A 95 5.20 -10.13 -2.22
N ALA A 96 5.39 -8.85 -1.92
CA ALA A 96 6.57 -8.40 -1.17
C ALA A 96 6.64 -9.03 0.22
N LEU A 97 5.53 -9.07 0.95
CA LEU A 97 5.49 -9.64 2.29
C LEU A 97 5.72 -11.15 2.28
N LYS A 98 5.19 -11.87 1.30
CA LYS A 98 5.46 -13.30 1.14
C LYS A 98 6.94 -13.56 0.87
N ARG A 99 7.57 -12.73 0.05
CA ARG A 99 9.01 -12.83 -0.24
C ARG A 99 9.82 -12.59 1.04
N GLU A 100 9.51 -11.53 1.80
CA GLU A 100 10.21 -11.23 3.05
C GLU A 100 10.04 -12.34 4.08
N ALA A 101 8.84 -12.90 4.20
CA ALA A 101 8.59 -14.02 5.10
C ALA A 101 9.40 -15.26 4.70
N PHE A 102 9.50 -15.55 3.41
CA PHE A 102 10.30 -16.65 2.88
C PHE A 102 11.79 -16.45 3.17
N LEU A 103 12.30 -15.24 2.91
CA LEU A 103 13.70 -14.89 3.20
C LEU A 103 14.03 -15.03 4.69
N ALA A 104 13.11 -14.61 5.55
CA ALA A 104 13.29 -14.74 7.01
C ALA A 104 13.38 -16.21 7.45
N VAL A 105 12.61 -17.09 6.80
CA VAL A 105 12.71 -18.55 7.06
C VAL A 105 14.05 -19.11 6.58
N LEU A 106 14.49 -18.71 5.38
CA LEU A 106 15.78 -19.16 4.83
C LEU A 106 16.96 -18.77 5.71
N ASP A 107 16.94 -17.60 6.32
CA ASP A 107 18.01 -17.14 7.22
C ASP A 107 18.17 -18.04 8.46
N LYS A 108 17.12 -18.79 8.82
CA LYS A 108 17.12 -19.70 9.97
C LYS A 108 17.55 -21.12 9.60
N VAL A 109 17.71 -21.42 8.31
CA VAL A 109 18.03 -22.76 7.81
C VAL A 109 19.47 -22.76 7.28
N PRO A 110 20.42 -23.49 7.91
CA PRO A 110 21.76 -23.64 7.37
C PRO A 110 21.69 -24.31 5.98
N ASP A 111 22.54 -23.89 5.06
CA ASP A 111 22.64 -24.46 3.71
C ASP A 111 21.34 -24.42 2.93
N ALA A 112 20.52 -23.38 3.16
CA ALA A 112 19.29 -23.17 2.41
C ALA A 112 19.56 -23.04 0.91
N PRO A 113 18.69 -23.59 0.05
CA PRO A 113 18.86 -23.44 -1.40
C PRO A 113 18.67 -21.98 -1.82
N PRO A 114 19.28 -21.55 -2.95
CA PRO A 114 19.08 -20.20 -3.45
C PRO A 114 17.63 -19.98 -3.86
N LEU A 115 17.22 -18.70 -3.88
CA LEU A 115 15.88 -18.32 -4.34
C LEU A 115 15.73 -18.59 -5.85
N PRO A 116 14.51 -18.87 -6.32
CA PRO A 116 14.25 -18.92 -7.75
C PRO A 116 14.70 -17.63 -8.44
N GLY A 117 15.52 -17.75 -9.47
CA GLY A 117 16.10 -16.60 -10.17
C GLY A 117 17.50 -16.20 -9.72
N ASP A 118 17.95 -16.63 -8.55
CA ASP A 118 19.31 -16.38 -8.07
C ASP A 118 20.32 -17.39 -8.63
N GLU A 119 19.86 -18.47 -9.25
CA GLU A 119 20.66 -19.54 -9.86
C GLU A 119 21.03 -19.24 -11.31
N LEU A 120 21.35 -18.01 -11.62
CA LEU A 120 21.66 -17.67 -13.00
C LEU A 120 23.11 -17.95 -13.33
N PRO A 121 23.36 -18.52 -14.52
CA PRO A 121 24.72 -18.73 -15.01
C PRO A 121 25.45 -17.42 -15.23
#